data_4de474ab00e662a6c3beb0d66b752594
#
_entry.id   4de474ab00e662a6c3beb0d66b752594
#
_cell.length_a   1.000
_cell.length_b   1.000
_cell.length_c   1.000
_cell.angle_alpha   90.00
_cell.angle_beta   90.00
_cell.angle_gamma   90.00
#
_symmetry.space_group_name_H-M   'P 1'
#
loop_
_entity.id
_entity.type
_entity.pdbx_description
1 polymer ?
#
loop_
_entity_poly.entity_id
_entity_poly.type
_entity_poly.pdbx_seq_one_letter_code
_entity_poly.pdbx_strand_id
1 'polypeptide(L)'
;MSSSPVPQRHPLNRALHAAAFGLIISSYALPSLAHAASADHSNQIQQWNIPAGPLAPALDRFAREAGISLSFDAASVADRTTRGINGAYETSAALSSLLQGSELQAELQGPNAYLITPEEKPAGPLELGATEDYRLAPVIINAKVKASADDDANSVVAQELWVGGKVATSILNTPASVSVVTRKEMEQRSVSTTEEALQYTPGVVSDFYGSDDRNDYFQIRGFQATTYRDGLTLSSMRGVREDPFAYERIEILRGANSTLFGPADPGGSVNFVTKQPRFEQFGQGYVTYGSFDHAETGIDVGDALNDDNTVAGRFTAKMQNSDREYDHSQDDERFVMGGLTWAPTDYTSATMIVDYLKTNSSPNSGGYPLDKEYDRSDFYGEPSYNFHDVERTSLSGNITHDFDNGFVLRSNLRYSELTDNYGYVYLSDSASRVGTSIPRYLLGTDSDADQFNGNLMLQYDARFEHIDSSTLVGVEYLDSSSKESSVYDLASPIDIA
;
A
#
# COMPACT_ATOMS: atom_id res chain seq x y z
N MET A 1 29.68 41.49 11.12
CA MET A 1 28.88 40.75 12.08
C MET A 1 27.55 41.44 12.14
N SER A 2 26.66 41.07 11.24
CA SER A 2 25.31 41.63 11.12
C SER A 2 24.37 40.45 11.38
N SER A 3 23.75 40.44 12.55
CA SER A 3 22.76 39.47 12.94
C SER A 3 21.45 39.76 12.20
N SER A 4 21.05 38.92 11.31
CA SER A 4 19.70 38.90 10.74
C SER A 4 18.72 38.42 11.81
N PRO A 5 17.54 39.03 11.94
CA PRO A 5 16.58 38.63 12.96
C PRO A 5 15.83 37.36 12.54
N VAL A 6 15.81 36.38 13.43
CA VAL A 6 14.91 35.22 13.37
C VAL A 6 13.45 35.72 13.34
N PRO A 7 12.60 35.24 12.44
CA PRO A 7 11.21 35.68 12.38
C PRO A 7 10.46 35.17 13.64
N GLN A 8 9.99 36.10 14.48
CA GLN A 8 9.10 35.81 15.58
C GLN A 8 7.73 35.39 15.03
N ARG A 9 7.33 34.17 15.34
CA ARG A 9 5.96 33.66 15.05
C ARG A 9 4.94 34.35 15.96
N HIS A 10 3.94 34.98 15.37
CA HIS A 10 2.81 35.60 16.08
C HIS A 10 1.85 34.53 16.65
N PRO A 11 1.33 34.71 17.89
CA PRO A 11 0.48 33.72 18.58
C PRO A 11 -1.00 33.82 18.17
N LEU A 12 -1.33 33.88 16.90
CA LEU A 12 -2.71 34.10 16.42
C LEU A 12 -3.40 32.89 15.77
N ASN A 13 -2.77 31.71 15.77
CA ASN A 13 -3.35 30.52 15.14
C ASN A 13 -3.98 29.49 16.08
N ARG A 14 -4.19 29.81 17.37
CA ARG A 14 -4.84 28.88 18.32
C ARG A 14 -6.34 29.05 18.49
N ALA A 15 -7.01 29.90 17.72
CA ALA A 15 -8.41 30.27 18.00
C ALA A 15 -9.43 29.98 16.88
N LEU A 16 -9.20 29.06 15.97
CA LEU A 16 -10.12 28.84 14.82
C LEU A 16 -10.50 27.39 14.50
N HIS A 17 -10.46 26.46 15.46
CA HIS A 17 -10.91 25.07 15.22
C HIS A 17 -11.90 24.55 16.26
N ALA A 18 -12.81 25.38 16.72
CA ALA A 18 -13.95 24.93 17.54
C ALA A 18 -15.26 25.41 16.91
N ALA A 19 -15.68 24.81 15.81
CA ALA A 19 -17.08 24.88 15.36
C ALA A 19 -17.39 23.76 14.35
N ALA A 20 -18.39 22.95 14.72
CA ALA A 20 -19.26 22.14 13.89
C ALA A 20 -18.73 20.78 13.39
N PHE A 21 -19.08 19.73 14.14
CA PHE A 21 -19.90 18.65 13.60
C PHE A 21 -20.47 17.84 14.77
N GLY A 22 -21.63 18.24 15.27
CA GLY A 22 -22.47 17.39 16.11
C GLY A 22 -23.24 16.42 15.20
N LEU A 23 -22.89 15.16 15.19
CA LEU A 23 -23.69 14.09 14.63
C LEU A 23 -24.08 13.12 15.74
N ILE A 24 -25.36 12.99 15.89
CA ILE A 24 -26.09 12.16 16.87
C ILE A 24 -25.72 10.70 16.67
N ILE A 25 -25.01 10.09 17.62
CA ILE A 25 -24.84 8.65 17.69
C ILE A 25 -25.98 8.09 18.54
N SER A 26 -26.95 7.44 17.89
CA SER A 26 -27.94 6.60 18.56
C SER A 26 -27.27 5.32 19.04
N SER A 27 -27.18 5.15 20.34
CA SER A 27 -26.68 3.94 20.99
C SER A 27 -27.65 2.77 20.75
N TYR A 28 -27.26 1.83 19.89
CA TYR A 28 -27.83 0.49 19.88
C TYR A 28 -26.96 -0.42 20.75
N ALA A 29 -27.54 -0.89 21.86
CA ALA A 29 -26.95 -1.93 22.69
C ALA A 29 -26.91 -3.25 21.90
N LEU A 30 -25.71 -3.78 21.65
CA LEU A 30 -25.53 -5.13 21.14
C LEU A 30 -25.61 -6.14 22.31
N PRO A 31 -26.40 -7.23 22.18
CA PRO A 31 -26.36 -8.30 23.14
C PRO A 31 -25.05 -9.08 23.01
N SER A 32 -24.45 -9.40 24.15
CA SER A 32 -23.26 -10.26 24.26
C SER A 32 -23.59 -11.67 23.70
N LEU A 33 -22.96 -12.02 22.58
CA LEU A 33 -22.97 -13.38 22.06
C LEU A 33 -21.99 -14.24 22.86
N ALA A 34 -22.56 -15.15 23.63
CA ALA A 34 -21.83 -16.25 24.25
C ALA A 34 -21.16 -17.08 23.14
N HIS A 35 -19.87 -17.32 23.25
CA HIS A 35 -19.14 -18.28 22.40
C HIS A 35 -19.65 -19.69 22.72
N ALA A 36 -20.52 -20.20 21.84
CA ALA A 36 -20.76 -21.63 21.75
C ALA A 36 -19.58 -22.25 20.98
N ALA A 37 -18.91 -23.20 21.61
CA ALA A 37 -17.87 -24.00 20.95
C ALA A 37 -18.51 -24.70 19.75
N SER A 38 -18.02 -24.41 18.54
CA SER A 38 -18.41 -25.03 17.28
C SER A 38 -17.95 -26.49 17.33
N ALA A 39 -18.90 -27.43 17.53
CA ALA A 39 -18.62 -28.83 17.31
C ALA A 39 -18.41 -29.07 15.80
N ASP A 40 -17.36 -29.78 15.47
CA ASP A 40 -17.06 -30.21 14.10
C ASP A 40 -18.11 -31.27 13.67
N HIS A 41 -19.05 -30.85 12.81
CA HIS A 41 -20.15 -31.70 12.34
C HIS A 41 -19.90 -32.38 11.00
N SER A 42 -18.70 -32.23 10.44
CA SER A 42 -18.40 -32.66 9.07
C SER A 42 -18.41 -34.19 8.87
N ASN A 43 -18.32 -34.99 9.92
CA ASN A 43 -18.21 -36.45 9.85
C ASN A 43 -19.34 -37.24 10.60
N GLN A 44 -20.46 -36.62 10.92
CA GLN A 44 -21.56 -37.33 11.56
C GLN A 44 -22.55 -37.83 10.51
N ILE A 45 -22.87 -39.17 10.57
CA ILE A 45 -23.96 -39.76 9.78
C ILE A 45 -25.28 -39.29 10.39
N GLN A 46 -26.07 -38.57 9.62
CA GLN A 46 -27.37 -38.03 10.01
C GLN A 46 -28.47 -38.55 9.06
N GLN A 47 -29.69 -38.65 9.59
CA GLN A 47 -30.84 -39.04 8.80
C GLN A 47 -31.43 -37.83 8.07
N TRP A 48 -31.45 -37.87 6.75
CA TRP A 48 -31.90 -36.78 5.89
C TRP A 48 -33.25 -37.10 5.28
N ASN A 49 -34.12 -36.09 5.15
CA ASN A 49 -35.37 -36.18 4.41
C ASN A 49 -35.66 -34.85 3.70
N ILE A 50 -35.01 -34.63 2.56
CA ILE A 50 -35.23 -33.47 1.73
C ILE A 50 -35.94 -33.90 0.45
N PRO A 51 -37.14 -33.40 0.16
CA PRO A 51 -37.91 -33.80 -1.01
C PRO A 51 -37.29 -33.31 -2.32
N ALA A 52 -37.62 -34.00 -3.43
CA ALA A 52 -37.29 -33.54 -4.78
C ALA A 52 -38.00 -32.22 -5.07
N GLY A 53 -37.33 -31.34 -5.84
CA GLY A 53 -37.87 -30.01 -6.17
C GLY A 53 -36.80 -29.01 -6.63
N PRO A 54 -37.09 -27.71 -6.61
CA PRO A 54 -36.12 -26.67 -6.94
C PRO A 54 -34.89 -26.76 -6.05
N LEU A 55 -33.71 -26.60 -6.66
CA LEU A 55 -32.42 -26.83 -5.98
C LEU A 55 -32.14 -25.79 -4.88
N ALA A 56 -32.41 -24.52 -5.12
CA ALA A 56 -32.12 -23.46 -4.15
C ALA A 56 -32.83 -23.64 -2.80
N PRO A 57 -34.15 -23.85 -2.71
CA PRO A 57 -34.83 -24.13 -1.46
C PRO A 57 -34.37 -25.44 -0.77
N ALA A 58 -33.96 -26.43 -1.55
CA ALA A 58 -33.47 -27.70 -1.01
C ALA A 58 -32.07 -27.49 -0.35
N LEU A 59 -31.20 -26.70 -0.96
CA LEU A 59 -29.91 -26.34 -0.39
C LEU A 59 -30.04 -25.49 0.87
N ASP A 60 -30.94 -24.52 0.89
CA ASP A 60 -31.24 -23.71 2.08
C ASP A 60 -31.76 -24.54 3.26
N ARG A 61 -32.62 -25.52 2.95
CA ARG A 61 -33.12 -26.43 3.97
C ARG A 61 -32.01 -27.34 4.50
N PHE A 62 -31.22 -27.91 3.58
CA PHE A 62 -30.09 -28.75 3.93
C PHE A 62 -29.08 -28.00 4.82
N ALA A 63 -28.69 -26.77 4.45
CA ALA A 63 -27.77 -25.97 5.24
C ALA A 63 -28.24 -25.74 6.67
N ARG A 64 -29.53 -25.44 6.85
CA ARG A 64 -30.13 -25.27 8.19
C ARG A 64 -30.14 -26.55 8.99
N GLU A 65 -30.53 -27.70 8.39
CA GLU A 65 -30.58 -28.98 9.04
C GLU A 65 -29.19 -29.54 9.40
N ALA A 66 -28.18 -29.25 8.53
CA ALA A 66 -26.79 -29.66 8.71
C ALA A 66 -25.99 -28.72 9.66
N GLY A 67 -26.47 -27.52 9.92
CA GLY A 67 -25.71 -26.51 10.66
C GLY A 67 -24.46 -26.01 9.95
N ILE A 68 -24.47 -25.96 8.59
CA ILE A 68 -23.36 -25.53 7.74
C ILE A 68 -23.70 -24.24 7.00
N SER A 69 -22.66 -23.56 6.53
CA SER A 69 -22.79 -22.41 5.63
C SER A 69 -22.62 -22.87 4.18
N LEU A 70 -23.57 -22.54 3.32
CA LEU A 70 -23.46 -22.75 1.89
C LEU A 70 -23.40 -21.39 1.18
N SER A 71 -22.38 -21.22 0.33
CA SER A 71 -22.23 -20.07 -0.58
C SER A 71 -22.46 -20.53 -2.02
N PHE A 72 -23.30 -19.86 -2.76
CA PHE A 72 -23.54 -20.13 -4.19
C PHE A 72 -24.07 -18.88 -4.90
N ASP A 73 -23.78 -18.78 -6.19
CA ASP A 73 -24.42 -17.76 -7.02
C ASP A 73 -25.88 -18.11 -7.27
N ALA A 74 -26.77 -17.17 -6.95
CA ALA A 74 -28.22 -17.35 -7.08
C ALA A 74 -28.63 -17.69 -8.53
N ALA A 75 -27.93 -17.12 -9.54
CA ALA A 75 -28.19 -17.41 -10.94
C ALA A 75 -27.81 -18.85 -11.32
N SER A 76 -26.80 -19.42 -10.69
CA SER A 76 -26.32 -20.79 -10.98
C SER A 76 -27.29 -21.89 -10.51
N VAL A 77 -28.18 -21.60 -9.55
CA VAL A 77 -29.11 -22.56 -8.96
C VAL A 77 -30.58 -22.29 -9.31
N ALA A 78 -30.92 -21.13 -9.90
CA ALA A 78 -32.29 -20.64 -10.08
C ALA A 78 -33.20 -21.59 -10.88
N ASP A 79 -32.72 -22.20 -11.95
CA ASP A 79 -33.49 -23.08 -12.85
C ASP A 79 -33.14 -24.56 -12.67
N ARG A 80 -32.45 -24.93 -11.58
CA ARG A 80 -32.01 -26.30 -11.37
C ARG A 80 -32.91 -27.01 -10.36
N THR A 81 -33.01 -28.34 -10.51
CA THR A 81 -33.80 -29.20 -9.62
C THR A 81 -32.93 -30.29 -9.01
N THR A 82 -33.33 -30.76 -7.80
CA THR A 82 -32.72 -31.90 -7.17
C THR A 82 -33.70 -33.05 -7.08
N ARG A 83 -33.19 -34.30 -7.07
CA ARG A 83 -33.97 -35.49 -6.83
C ARG A 83 -34.36 -35.67 -5.33
N GLY A 84 -33.85 -34.76 -4.48
CA GLY A 84 -33.97 -34.88 -3.04
C GLY A 84 -33.07 -35.96 -2.46
N ILE A 85 -33.12 -36.10 -1.14
CA ILE A 85 -32.36 -37.12 -0.41
C ILE A 85 -33.22 -37.71 0.73
N ASN A 86 -33.21 -39.04 0.87
CA ASN A 86 -33.86 -39.73 1.98
C ASN A 86 -32.98 -40.90 2.44
N GLY A 87 -32.47 -40.83 3.66
CA GLY A 87 -31.59 -41.86 4.22
C GLY A 87 -30.51 -41.31 5.14
N ALA A 88 -29.65 -42.21 5.64
CA ALA A 88 -28.53 -41.88 6.51
C ALA A 88 -27.26 -41.63 5.67
N TYR A 89 -26.74 -40.41 5.70
CA TYR A 89 -25.54 -40.01 4.98
C TYR A 89 -24.70 -39.09 5.85
N GLU A 90 -23.40 -39.06 5.58
CA GLU A 90 -22.52 -37.98 6.04
C GLU A 90 -22.88 -36.69 5.34
N THR A 91 -22.62 -35.53 5.99
CA THR A 91 -23.00 -34.21 5.47
C THR A 91 -22.44 -33.94 4.06
N SER A 92 -21.19 -34.27 3.81
CA SER A 92 -20.55 -34.08 2.47
C SER A 92 -21.17 -34.99 1.40
N ALA A 93 -21.45 -36.25 1.74
CA ALA A 93 -22.09 -37.22 0.84
C ALA A 93 -23.55 -36.85 0.54
N ALA A 94 -24.27 -36.33 1.55
CA ALA A 94 -25.63 -35.84 1.41
C ALA A 94 -25.68 -34.62 0.48
N LEU A 95 -24.75 -33.66 0.62
CA LEU A 95 -24.67 -32.49 -0.23
C LEU A 95 -24.34 -32.87 -1.68
N SER A 96 -23.38 -33.77 -1.90
CA SER A 96 -23.04 -34.29 -3.23
C SER A 96 -24.24 -34.98 -3.90
N SER A 97 -25.04 -35.72 -3.11
CA SER A 97 -26.27 -36.38 -3.59
C SER A 97 -27.36 -35.36 -3.99
N LEU A 98 -27.49 -34.25 -3.27
CA LEU A 98 -28.43 -33.16 -3.61
C LEU A 98 -28.02 -32.43 -4.90
N LEU A 99 -26.73 -32.34 -5.16
CA LEU A 99 -26.18 -31.69 -6.35
C LEU A 99 -26.13 -32.62 -7.57
N GLN A 100 -26.35 -33.92 -7.41
CA GLN A 100 -26.28 -34.90 -8.48
C GLN A 100 -27.22 -34.57 -9.66
N GLY A 101 -26.64 -34.39 -10.87
CA GLY A 101 -27.38 -34.04 -12.08
C GLY A 101 -27.66 -32.56 -12.24
N SER A 102 -27.17 -31.71 -11.35
CA SER A 102 -27.26 -30.25 -11.47
C SER A 102 -26.07 -29.60 -12.19
N GLU A 103 -25.04 -30.38 -12.55
CA GLU A 103 -23.76 -29.87 -13.09
C GLU A 103 -23.07 -28.87 -12.13
N LEU A 104 -23.31 -29.07 -10.81
CA LEU A 104 -22.66 -28.30 -9.73
C LEU A 104 -21.94 -29.24 -8.80
N GLN A 105 -20.85 -28.78 -8.20
CA GLN A 105 -20.08 -29.45 -7.17
C GLN A 105 -19.94 -28.60 -5.93
N ALA A 106 -19.70 -29.22 -4.78
CA ALA A 106 -19.46 -28.54 -3.52
C ALA A 106 -18.00 -28.66 -3.11
N GLU A 107 -17.34 -27.53 -2.88
CA GLU A 107 -15.97 -27.44 -2.40
C GLU A 107 -15.95 -26.99 -0.95
N LEU A 108 -15.18 -27.67 -0.10
CA LEU A 108 -15.02 -27.34 1.31
C LEU A 108 -14.09 -26.11 1.44
N GLN A 109 -14.61 -25.00 1.96
CA GLN A 109 -13.86 -23.75 2.18
C GLN A 109 -13.43 -23.57 3.65
N GLY A 110 -13.97 -24.36 4.56
CA GLY A 110 -13.68 -24.28 5.99
C GLY A 110 -14.39 -25.36 6.82
N PRO A 111 -14.20 -25.43 8.13
CA PRO A 111 -14.70 -26.52 8.97
C PRO A 111 -16.18 -26.86 8.82
N ASN A 112 -17.04 -25.91 8.47
CA ASN A 112 -18.47 -26.06 8.24
C ASN A 112 -19.00 -25.18 7.12
N ALA A 113 -18.14 -24.84 6.13
CA ALA A 113 -18.50 -23.96 5.03
C ALA A 113 -18.19 -24.61 3.67
N TYR A 114 -19.16 -24.59 2.76
CA TYR A 114 -19.03 -25.12 1.42
C TYR A 114 -19.37 -24.05 0.38
N LEU A 115 -18.60 -24.02 -0.72
CA LEU A 115 -18.86 -23.23 -1.92
C LEU A 115 -19.40 -24.17 -3.01
N ILE A 116 -20.51 -23.79 -3.65
CA ILE A 116 -21.08 -24.55 -4.77
C ILE A 116 -20.69 -23.86 -6.07
N THR A 117 -19.97 -24.59 -6.91
CA THR A 117 -19.44 -24.15 -8.21
C THR A 117 -19.94 -25.07 -9.34
N PRO A 118 -19.89 -24.64 -10.60
CA PRO A 118 -20.13 -25.53 -11.73
C PRO A 118 -19.15 -26.72 -11.70
N GLU A 119 -19.67 -27.93 -12.00
CA GLU A 119 -18.84 -29.14 -12.10
C GLU A 119 -17.93 -29.02 -13.32
N GLU A 120 -16.60 -29.02 -13.14
CA GLU A 120 -15.67 -29.15 -14.27
C GLU A 120 -15.83 -30.53 -14.88
N LYS A 121 -16.32 -30.60 -16.09
CA LYS A 121 -16.50 -31.84 -16.81
C LYS A 121 -15.15 -32.51 -17.01
N PRO A 122 -14.91 -33.72 -16.48
CA PRO A 122 -13.63 -34.40 -16.69
C PRO A 122 -13.43 -34.56 -18.20
N ALA A 123 -12.32 -34.09 -18.70
CA ALA A 123 -11.86 -34.37 -20.05
C ALA A 123 -11.84 -35.91 -20.21
N GLY A 124 -12.51 -36.42 -21.25
CA GLY A 124 -12.58 -37.87 -21.52
C GLY A 124 -11.20 -38.53 -21.59
N PRO A 125 -11.12 -39.89 -21.56
CA PRO A 125 -9.84 -40.59 -21.51
C PRO A 125 -8.92 -40.11 -22.61
N LEU A 126 -7.76 -39.57 -22.21
CA LEU A 126 -6.69 -39.14 -23.10
C LEU A 126 -6.20 -40.34 -23.92
N GLU A 127 -6.52 -40.39 -25.21
CA GLU A 127 -5.74 -41.16 -26.15
C GLU A 127 -4.30 -40.61 -26.14
N LEU A 128 -3.34 -41.44 -25.76
CA LEU A 128 -1.91 -41.18 -25.84
C LEU A 128 -1.50 -41.07 -27.32
N GLY A 129 -1.74 -39.93 -27.91
CA GLY A 129 -1.33 -39.57 -29.24
C GLY A 129 -0.80 -38.15 -29.24
N ALA A 130 0.51 -38.00 -29.40
CA ALA A 130 1.29 -36.81 -29.61
C ALA A 130 1.27 -35.80 -28.44
N THR A 131 2.43 -35.52 -27.92
CA THR A 131 2.78 -34.45 -26.98
C THR A 131 2.24 -33.11 -27.46
N GLU A 132 1.02 -32.78 -27.10
CA GLU A 132 0.62 -31.37 -27.04
C GLU A 132 1.16 -30.81 -25.72
N ASP A 133 2.14 -29.96 -25.85
CA ASP A 133 2.64 -29.10 -24.79
C ASP A 133 1.46 -28.39 -24.15
N TYR A 134 1.07 -28.76 -22.93
CA TYR A 134 0.17 -27.96 -22.10
C TYR A 134 0.91 -26.70 -21.68
N ARG A 135 1.07 -25.79 -22.61
CA ARG A 135 1.39 -24.40 -22.29
C ARG A 135 0.10 -23.79 -21.79
N LEU A 136 0.07 -23.46 -20.50
CA LEU A 136 -0.83 -22.42 -20.04
C LEU A 136 -0.69 -21.30 -21.07
N ALA A 137 -1.79 -20.89 -21.68
CA ALA A 137 -1.77 -19.74 -22.58
C ALA A 137 -1.02 -18.63 -21.82
N PRO A 138 0.02 -18.05 -22.39
CA PRO A 138 0.67 -16.94 -21.73
C PRO A 138 -0.44 -15.97 -21.44
N VAL A 139 -0.52 -15.52 -20.19
CA VAL A 139 -1.35 -14.38 -19.82
C VAL A 139 -0.75 -13.24 -20.63
N ILE A 140 -1.25 -13.04 -21.84
CA ILE A 140 -1.03 -11.82 -22.59
C ILE A 140 -1.79 -10.81 -21.76
N ILE A 141 -1.08 -10.08 -20.92
CA ILE A 141 -1.57 -8.84 -20.37
C ILE A 141 -1.60 -7.91 -21.59
N ASN A 142 -2.64 -8.07 -22.40
CA ASN A 142 -3.10 -6.98 -23.24
C ASN A 142 -3.46 -5.93 -22.18
N ALA A 143 -2.58 -4.98 -21.99
CA ALA A 143 -2.82 -3.84 -21.15
C ALA A 143 -3.98 -3.09 -21.78
N LYS A 144 -5.19 -3.56 -21.52
CA LYS A 144 -6.35 -2.68 -21.53
C LYS A 144 -5.98 -1.65 -20.48
N VAL A 145 -5.64 -0.48 -20.92
CA VAL A 145 -5.25 0.67 -20.13
C VAL A 145 -6.19 0.94 -18.94
N LYS A 146 -7.36 0.32 -18.92
CA LYS A 146 -8.39 0.40 -17.90
C LYS A 146 -8.37 -0.70 -16.81
N ALA A 147 -7.49 -1.71 -16.82
CA ALA A 147 -7.80 -2.96 -16.13
C ALA A 147 -6.97 -3.28 -14.87
N SER A 148 -5.90 -2.57 -14.50
CA SER A 148 -4.97 -3.11 -13.49
C SER A 148 -5.07 -2.53 -12.08
N ALA A 149 -5.80 -1.45 -11.86
CA ALA A 149 -5.83 -0.79 -10.56
C ALA A 149 -6.79 -1.45 -9.53
N ASP A 150 -7.66 -2.33 -9.96
CA ASP A 150 -8.74 -2.88 -9.11
C ASP A 150 -8.28 -4.04 -8.20
N ASP A 151 -7.27 -4.79 -8.62
CA ASP A 151 -6.83 -5.99 -7.89
C ASP A 151 -6.15 -5.63 -6.56
N ASP A 152 -5.34 -4.59 -6.52
CA ASP A 152 -4.55 -4.23 -5.33
C ASP A 152 -5.40 -3.58 -4.21
N ALA A 153 -6.52 -2.94 -4.58
CA ALA A 153 -7.47 -2.37 -3.62
C ALA A 153 -8.33 -3.45 -2.95
N ASN A 154 -8.54 -4.58 -3.61
CA ASN A 154 -9.45 -5.64 -3.18
C ASN A 154 -8.75 -6.92 -2.75
N SER A 155 -7.46 -7.10 -3.07
CA SER A 155 -6.68 -8.29 -2.78
C SER A 155 -5.41 -7.99 -1.98
N VAL A 156 -5.06 -8.86 -1.04
CA VAL A 156 -3.75 -8.85 -0.36
C VAL A 156 -2.66 -9.53 -1.19
N VAL A 157 -3.02 -10.10 -2.34
CA VAL A 157 -2.09 -10.78 -3.25
C VAL A 157 -2.10 -10.02 -4.57
N ALA A 158 -0.99 -9.36 -4.88
CA ALA A 158 -0.80 -8.71 -6.17
C ALA A 158 -0.52 -9.72 -7.28
N GLN A 159 -0.99 -9.42 -8.49
CA GLN A 159 -0.80 -10.26 -9.68
C GLN A 159 0.45 -9.85 -10.46
N GLU A 160 0.79 -8.58 -10.44
CA GLU A 160 1.86 -8.00 -11.25
C GLU A 160 2.68 -6.96 -10.48
N LEU A 161 3.84 -6.61 -11.01
CA LEU A 161 4.72 -5.57 -10.50
C LEU A 161 5.51 -4.88 -11.63
N TRP A 162 6.01 -3.69 -11.35
CA TRP A 162 6.81 -2.86 -12.29
C TRP A 162 8.30 -2.84 -11.95
N VAL A 163 8.65 -2.97 -10.67
CA VAL A 163 10.03 -2.85 -10.19
C VAL A 163 10.96 -3.92 -10.77
N GLY A 164 10.42 -5.01 -11.30
CA GLY A 164 11.21 -6.08 -11.91
C GLY A 164 11.75 -5.78 -13.30
N GLY A 165 11.09 -4.90 -14.08
CA GLY A 165 11.44 -4.73 -15.49
C GLY A 165 11.03 -3.42 -16.15
N LYS A 166 10.57 -2.41 -15.39
CA LYS A 166 9.98 -1.15 -15.92
C LYS A 166 8.74 -1.34 -16.79
N VAL A 167 8.19 -2.52 -16.79
CA VAL A 167 6.93 -2.89 -17.42
C VAL A 167 6.14 -3.78 -16.48
N ALA A 168 4.80 -3.74 -16.58
CA ALA A 168 3.96 -4.65 -15.81
C ALA A 168 4.34 -6.10 -16.15
N THR A 169 4.77 -6.85 -15.17
CA THR A 169 5.17 -8.25 -15.33
C THR A 169 4.50 -9.07 -14.25
N SER A 170 3.96 -10.22 -14.62
CA SER A 170 3.42 -11.16 -13.63
C SER A 170 4.49 -11.51 -12.58
N ILE A 171 4.10 -11.50 -11.32
CA ILE A 171 4.99 -11.88 -10.20
C ILE A 171 5.57 -13.26 -10.43
N LEU A 172 4.79 -14.21 -10.94
CA LEU A 172 5.20 -15.58 -11.20
C LEU A 172 6.25 -15.70 -12.33
N ASN A 173 6.26 -14.73 -13.25
CA ASN A 173 7.20 -14.71 -14.38
C ASN A 173 8.41 -13.79 -14.13
N THR A 174 8.49 -13.15 -12.97
CA THR A 174 9.61 -12.28 -12.62
C THR A 174 10.76 -13.09 -12.05
N PRO A 175 11.92 -13.19 -12.74
CA PRO A 175 13.04 -13.99 -12.30
C PRO A 175 13.88 -13.28 -11.22
N ALA A 176 13.22 -12.76 -10.20
CA ALA A 176 13.83 -12.01 -9.11
C ALA A 176 13.09 -12.27 -7.79
N SER A 177 13.75 -11.98 -6.68
CA SER A 177 13.13 -12.05 -5.36
C SER A 177 12.33 -10.76 -5.12
N VAL A 178 11.01 -10.85 -5.23
CA VAL A 178 10.10 -9.69 -5.13
C VAL A 178 9.07 -9.89 -4.03
N SER A 179 8.50 -8.79 -3.56
CA SER A 179 7.30 -8.73 -2.72
C SER A 179 6.48 -7.51 -3.12
N VAL A 180 5.18 -7.58 -2.90
CA VAL A 180 4.27 -6.46 -3.09
C VAL A 180 3.39 -6.36 -1.86
N VAL A 181 3.32 -5.18 -1.25
CA VAL A 181 2.38 -4.83 -0.19
C VAL A 181 1.25 -4.04 -0.84
N THR A 182 0.07 -4.64 -0.93
CA THR A 182 -1.07 -4.04 -1.61
C THR A 182 -1.79 -3.00 -0.75
N ARG A 183 -2.64 -2.16 -1.34
CA ARG A 183 -3.50 -1.23 -0.61
C ARG A 183 -4.35 -1.98 0.43
N LYS A 184 -4.93 -3.10 0.03
CA LYS A 184 -5.76 -3.94 0.92
C LYS A 184 -4.99 -4.45 2.12
N GLU A 185 -3.75 -4.88 1.93
CA GLU A 185 -2.89 -5.30 3.04
C GLU A 185 -2.57 -4.13 3.98
N MET A 186 -2.19 -2.96 3.43
CA MET A 186 -1.91 -1.77 4.24
C MET A 186 -3.13 -1.35 5.07
N GLU A 187 -4.34 -1.39 4.51
CA GLU A 187 -5.58 -1.09 5.21
C GLU A 187 -5.91 -2.08 6.31
N GLN A 188 -5.77 -3.39 6.05
CA GLN A 188 -6.03 -4.43 7.05
C GLN A 188 -5.08 -4.36 8.24
N ARG A 189 -3.86 -3.89 8.00
CA ARG A 189 -2.83 -3.71 9.02
C ARG A 189 -2.89 -2.34 9.69
N SER A 190 -3.76 -1.44 9.23
CA SER A 190 -3.85 -0.05 9.68
C SER A 190 -2.49 0.67 9.64
N VAL A 191 -1.79 0.51 8.53
CA VAL A 191 -0.46 1.07 8.32
C VAL A 191 -0.53 2.60 8.28
N SER A 192 0.26 3.26 9.11
CA SER A 192 0.37 4.73 9.17
C SER A 192 1.65 5.27 8.53
N THR A 193 2.71 4.46 8.45
CA THR A 193 3.98 4.83 7.83
C THR A 193 4.44 3.81 6.78
N THR A 194 5.30 4.23 5.87
CA THR A 194 5.91 3.32 4.88
C THR A 194 6.82 2.28 5.53
N GLU A 195 7.46 2.61 6.65
CA GLU A 195 8.24 1.67 7.45
C GLU A 195 7.36 0.56 8.02
N GLU A 196 6.20 0.89 8.57
CA GLU A 196 5.22 -0.11 9.03
C GLU A 196 4.72 -0.97 7.88
N ALA A 197 4.50 -0.40 6.69
CA ALA A 197 4.11 -1.17 5.52
C ALA A 197 5.13 -2.27 5.21
N LEU A 198 6.42 -1.97 5.32
CA LEU A 198 7.52 -2.87 4.99
C LEU A 198 7.96 -3.81 6.12
N GLN A 199 7.51 -3.59 7.35
CA GLN A 199 7.97 -4.26 8.57
C GLN A 199 7.94 -5.79 8.49
N TYR A 200 6.97 -6.38 7.80
CA TYR A 200 6.86 -7.84 7.65
C TYR A 200 7.44 -8.37 6.34
N THR A 201 8.13 -7.53 5.58
CA THR A 201 8.73 -7.95 4.32
C THR A 201 10.05 -8.70 4.55
N PRO A 202 10.19 -9.96 4.15
CA PRO A 202 11.40 -10.74 4.38
C PRO A 202 12.64 -10.07 3.78
N GLY A 203 13.72 -9.96 4.58
CA GLY A 203 15.00 -9.38 4.15
C GLY A 203 15.02 -7.85 4.07
N VAL A 204 13.97 -7.20 4.54
CA VAL A 204 13.89 -5.75 4.73
C VAL A 204 14.01 -5.42 6.21
N VAL A 205 14.81 -4.43 6.54
CA VAL A 205 14.84 -3.79 7.85
C VAL A 205 14.31 -2.39 7.66
N SER A 206 13.13 -2.14 8.20
CA SER A 206 12.53 -0.82 8.31
C SER A 206 12.87 -0.24 9.69
N ASP A 207 12.68 1.06 9.86
CA ASP A 207 12.93 1.73 11.13
C ASP A 207 14.38 1.54 11.66
N PHE A 208 15.35 1.62 10.74
CA PHE A 208 16.75 1.35 11.02
C PHE A 208 17.36 2.33 12.01
N TYR A 209 16.91 3.58 12.01
CA TYR A 209 17.35 4.63 12.92
C TYR A 209 16.39 4.87 14.11
N GLY A 210 15.42 4.00 14.32
CA GLY A 210 14.43 4.12 15.38
C GLY A 210 13.53 5.35 15.15
N SER A 211 13.43 6.22 16.14
CA SER A 211 12.57 7.39 16.08
C SER A 211 13.07 8.55 15.19
N ASP A 212 14.19 8.37 14.47
CA ASP A 212 14.67 9.39 13.52
C ASP A 212 13.79 9.41 12.28
N ASP A 213 13.03 10.49 12.09
CA ASP A 213 12.01 10.63 11.06
C ASP A 213 12.44 11.47 9.85
N ARG A 214 13.74 11.74 9.71
CA ARG A 214 14.26 12.57 8.60
C ARG A 214 14.05 11.96 7.22
N ASN A 215 13.89 10.63 7.14
CA ASN A 215 13.72 9.88 5.91
C ASN A 215 13.02 8.55 6.17
N ASP A 216 12.53 7.95 5.10
CA ASP A 216 12.20 6.52 5.08
C ASP A 216 13.49 5.70 5.01
N TYR A 217 13.94 5.16 6.14
CA TYR A 217 15.19 4.42 6.25
C TYR A 217 14.97 2.91 6.09
N PHE A 218 15.06 2.43 4.85
CA PHE A 218 14.97 1.00 4.57
C PHE A 218 16.32 0.40 4.26
N GLN A 219 16.60 -0.76 4.83
CA GLN A 219 17.71 -1.61 4.42
C GLN A 219 17.19 -2.91 3.83
N ILE A 220 17.74 -3.30 2.68
CA ILE A 220 17.48 -4.59 2.04
C ILE A 220 18.80 -5.36 2.02
N ARG A 221 18.82 -6.55 2.64
CA ARG A 221 20.02 -7.40 2.74
C ARG A 221 21.25 -6.66 3.32
N GLY A 222 21.02 -5.70 4.22
CA GLY A 222 22.08 -4.94 4.88
C GLY A 222 22.61 -3.71 4.11
N PHE A 223 22.04 -3.40 2.95
CA PHE A 223 22.32 -2.18 2.19
C PHE A 223 21.13 -1.24 2.24
N GLN A 224 21.38 0.04 2.16
CA GLN A 224 20.30 1.01 2.03
C GLN A 224 19.50 0.71 0.75
N ALA A 225 18.17 0.80 0.79
CA ALA A 225 17.35 0.59 -0.39
C ALA A 225 17.32 1.84 -1.27
N THR A 226 17.38 1.65 -2.58
CA THR A 226 17.08 2.71 -3.53
C THR A 226 15.57 2.86 -3.65
N THR A 227 15.06 4.08 -3.52
CA THR A 227 13.63 4.37 -3.55
C THR A 227 13.20 4.98 -4.88
N TYR A 228 12.04 4.51 -5.37
CA TYR A 228 11.39 4.97 -6.59
C TYR A 228 9.93 5.32 -6.30
N ARG A 229 9.39 6.23 -7.09
CA ARG A 229 7.95 6.47 -7.19
C ARG A 229 7.54 6.37 -8.66
N ASP A 230 6.62 5.48 -8.96
CA ASP A 230 6.15 5.18 -10.33
C ASP A 230 7.30 4.85 -11.29
N GLY A 231 8.33 4.15 -10.78
CA GLY A 231 9.51 3.76 -11.53
C GLY A 231 10.54 4.88 -11.79
N LEU A 232 10.30 6.08 -11.27
CA LEU A 232 11.24 7.21 -11.30
C LEU A 232 11.94 7.34 -9.95
N THR A 233 13.27 7.51 -9.95
CA THR A 233 14.04 7.62 -8.70
C THR A 233 13.62 8.83 -7.87
N LEU A 234 13.50 8.63 -6.56
CA LEU A 234 13.32 9.72 -5.60
C LEU A 234 14.65 10.44 -5.29
N SER A 235 15.78 9.82 -5.69
CA SER A 235 17.11 10.39 -5.59
C SER A 235 17.46 10.93 -4.19
N SER A 236 18.02 12.13 -4.14
CA SER A 236 18.48 12.80 -2.93
C SER A 236 17.43 13.68 -2.27
N MET A 237 16.15 13.42 -2.47
CA MET A 237 15.08 14.08 -1.72
C MET A 237 15.16 13.64 -0.25
N ARG A 238 16.18 14.14 0.46
CA ARG A 238 16.32 13.96 1.90
C ARG A 238 15.20 14.72 2.60
N GLY A 239 14.77 14.21 3.73
CA GLY A 239 13.78 14.89 4.54
C GLY A 239 12.33 14.57 4.22
N VAL A 240 12.04 13.77 3.20
CA VAL A 240 10.66 13.38 2.89
C VAL A 240 10.42 11.95 3.31
N ARG A 241 9.46 11.76 4.20
CA ARG A 241 8.80 10.47 4.45
C ARG A 241 7.59 10.39 3.52
N GLU A 242 7.50 9.30 2.79
CA GLU A 242 6.38 9.09 1.89
C GLU A 242 5.15 8.62 2.68
N ASP A 243 3.99 9.23 2.43
CA ASP A 243 2.75 8.82 3.06
C ASP A 243 2.15 7.59 2.36
N PRO A 244 1.95 6.44 3.06
CA PRO A 244 1.37 5.25 2.45
C PRO A 244 -0.05 5.46 1.93
N PHE A 245 -0.78 6.48 2.40
CA PHE A 245 -2.11 6.81 1.90
C PHE A 245 -2.10 7.32 0.45
N ALA A 246 -0.95 7.79 -0.04
CA ALA A 246 -0.77 8.19 -1.45
C ALA A 246 -0.70 7.00 -2.42
N TYR A 247 -0.47 5.77 -1.93
CA TYR A 247 -0.05 4.65 -2.77
C TYR A 247 -1.09 3.54 -2.84
N GLU A 248 -1.18 2.94 -4.03
CA GLU A 248 -1.99 1.75 -4.30
C GLU A 248 -1.26 0.47 -3.84
N ARG A 249 0.07 0.46 -3.96
CA ARG A 249 0.92 -0.62 -3.49
C ARG A 249 2.37 -0.15 -3.31
N ILE A 250 3.14 -0.94 -2.60
CA ILE A 250 4.59 -0.79 -2.45
C ILE A 250 5.23 -2.07 -2.98
N GLU A 251 6.12 -1.93 -3.95
CA GLU A 251 6.83 -3.04 -4.59
C GLU A 251 8.25 -3.10 -4.07
N ILE A 252 8.73 -4.29 -3.74
CA ILE A 252 10.06 -4.51 -3.22
C ILE A 252 10.78 -5.51 -4.11
N LEU A 253 11.95 -5.13 -4.61
CA LEU A 253 12.87 -6.00 -5.32
C LEU A 253 14.13 -6.19 -4.48
N ARG A 254 14.53 -7.43 -4.23
CA ARG A 254 15.74 -7.79 -3.47
C ARG A 254 16.84 -8.23 -4.41
N GLY A 255 17.90 -7.46 -4.46
CA GLY A 255 19.03 -7.64 -5.33
C GLY A 255 19.21 -6.47 -6.29
N ALA A 256 20.30 -6.49 -7.04
CA ALA A 256 20.65 -5.42 -7.96
C ALA A 256 19.68 -5.34 -9.15
N ASN A 257 19.24 -4.13 -9.50
CA ASN A 257 18.44 -3.83 -10.69
C ASN A 257 19.00 -2.69 -11.54
N SER A 258 20.26 -2.33 -11.32
CA SER A 258 20.94 -1.19 -11.98
C SER A 258 21.00 -1.28 -13.51
N THR A 259 20.83 -2.46 -14.09
CA THR A 259 20.79 -2.64 -15.54
C THR A 259 19.61 -1.95 -16.21
N LEU A 260 18.51 -1.76 -15.49
CA LEU A 260 17.28 -1.14 -16.00
C LEU A 260 16.97 0.20 -15.32
N PHE A 261 17.41 0.38 -14.08
CA PHE A 261 17.05 1.52 -13.26
C PHE A 261 18.21 2.51 -13.04
N GLY A 262 19.36 2.27 -13.67
CA GLY A 262 20.56 3.11 -13.49
C GLY A 262 21.24 2.87 -12.14
N PRO A 263 21.95 3.87 -11.57
CA PRO A 263 22.61 3.72 -10.28
C PRO A 263 21.61 3.32 -9.19
N ALA A 264 21.82 2.16 -8.60
CA ALA A 264 20.98 1.62 -7.54
C ALA A 264 21.84 0.81 -6.56
N ASP A 265 21.41 0.75 -5.33
CA ASP A 265 22.07 -0.02 -4.28
C ASP A 265 21.97 -1.52 -4.54
N PRO A 266 23.01 -2.31 -4.21
CA PRO A 266 23.04 -3.75 -4.53
C PRO A 266 22.06 -4.57 -3.69
N GLY A 267 21.59 -4.05 -2.57
CA GLY A 267 20.64 -4.74 -1.69
C GLY A 267 19.27 -4.88 -2.29
N GLY A 268 18.80 -3.83 -2.97
CA GLY A 268 17.48 -3.83 -3.58
C GLY A 268 16.83 -2.46 -3.69
N SER A 269 15.57 -2.46 -4.08
CA SER A 269 14.80 -1.26 -4.35
C SER A 269 13.39 -1.36 -3.79
N VAL A 270 12.84 -0.21 -3.40
CA VAL A 270 11.45 -0.01 -3.03
C VAL A 270 10.82 0.93 -4.06
N ASN A 271 9.69 0.55 -4.65
CA ASN A 271 8.94 1.38 -5.59
C ASN A 271 7.53 1.65 -5.05
N PHE A 272 7.21 2.90 -4.86
CA PHE A 272 5.90 3.37 -4.45
C PHE A 272 5.04 3.59 -5.70
N VAL A 273 3.92 2.89 -5.80
CA VAL A 273 2.98 3.02 -6.93
C VAL A 273 1.83 3.94 -6.52
N THR A 274 1.78 5.12 -7.12
CA THR A 274 0.81 6.16 -6.79
C THR A 274 -0.62 5.76 -7.16
N LYS A 275 -1.58 6.09 -6.32
CA LYS A 275 -3.01 5.95 -6.59
C LYS A 275 -3.39 6.68 -7.89
N GLN A 276 -4.06 5.98 -8.79
CA GLN A 276 -4.52 6.50 -10.09
C GLN A 276 -6.02 6.76 -10.09
N PRO A 277 -6.54 7.74 -10.88
CA PRO A 277 -7.96 7.86 -11.13
C PRO A 277 -8.54 6.58 -11.75
N ARG A 278 -9.74 6.20 -11.32
CA ARG A 278 -10.49 5.03 -11.80
C ARG A 278 -11.76 5.48 -12.47
N PHE A 279 -12.23 4.71 -13.46
CA PHE A 279 -13.49 4.99 -14.18
C PHE A 279 -14.72 4.48 -13.41
N GLU A 280 -14.53 3.76 -12.34
CA GLU A 280 -15.58 3.28 -11.46
C GLU A 280 -15.74 4.22 -10.27
N GLN A 281 -16.99 4.47 -9.88
CA GLN A 281 -17.27 5.27 -8.71
C GLN A 281 -16.83 4.55 -7.45
N PHE A 282 -16.02 5.22 -6.65
CA PHE A 282 -15.64 4.76 -5.33
C PHE A 282 -15.55 5.92 -4.34
N GLY A 283 -15.63 5.59 -3.07
CA GLY A 283 -15.45 6.58 -2.01
C GLY A 283 -15.22 5.88 -0.69
N GLN A 284 -14.17 6.30 0.00
CA GLN A 284 -13.88 5.88 1.36
C GLN A 284 -13.44 7.07 2.20
N GLY A 285 -13.70 6.98 3.48
CA GLY A 285 -13.22 7.93 4.47
C GLY A 285 -13.05 7.23 5.80
N TYR A 286 -12.11 7.71 6.61
CA TYR A 286 -11.85 7.17 7.92
C TYR A 286 -11.49 8.26 8.92
N VAL A 287 -11.63 7.94 10.18
CA VAL A 287 -11.15 8.72 11.32
C VAL A 287 -10.47 7.75 12.27
N THR A 288 -9.26 8.07 12.69
CA THR A 288 -8.50 7.30 13.67
C THR A 288 -8.21 8.18 14.88
N TYR A 289 -8.29 7.59 16.06
CA TYR A 289 -7.86 8.21 17.31
C TYR A 289 -7.06 7.19 18.12
N GLY A 290 -5.94 7.60 18.69
CA GLY A 290 -5.00 6.70 19.36
C GLY A 290 -4.21 7.33 20.49
N SER A 291 -3.18 6.61 20.95
CA SER A 291 -2.22 7.09 21.95
C SER A 291 -1.46 8.31 21.44
N PHE A 292 -0.89 9.09 22.36
CA PHE A 292 -0.10 10.29 22.05
C PHE A 292 -0.92 11.37 21.32
N ASP A 293 -2.16 11.56 21.74
CA ASP A 293 -3.11 12.50 21.15
C ASP A 293 -3.27 12.37 19.64
N HIS A 294 -2.96 11.17 19.11
CA HIS A 294 -3.07 10.86 17.68
C HIS A 294 -4.52 11.00 17.21
N ALA A 295 -4.75 11.88 16.28
CA ALA A 295 -6.01 12.09 15.59
C ALA A 295 -5.75 12.23 14.10
N GLU A 296 -6.30 11.31 13.30
CA GLU A 296 -6.12 11.27 11.86
C GLU A 296 -7.46 11.14 11.14
N THR A 297 -7.59 11.79 10.01
CA THR A 297 -8.73 11.63 9.10
C THR A 297 -8.25 11.61 7.66
N GLY A 298 -8.85 10.74 6.86
CA GLY A 298 -8.57 10.64 5.43
C GLY A 298 -9.83 10.48 4.60
N ILE A 299 -9.76 10.92 3.35
CA ILE A 299 -10.78 10.76 2.33
C ILE A 299 -10.11 10.39 1.00
N ASP A 300 -10.71 9.46 0.27
CA ASP A 300 -10.28 9.02 -1.06
C ASP A 300 -11.53 8.75 -1.91
N VAL A 301 -11.74 9.57 -2.93
CA VAL A 301 -12.94 9.53 -3.76
C VAL A 301 -12.57 9.67 -5.23
N GLY A 302 -13.31 9.00 -6.10
CA GLY A 302 -13.12 9.09 -7.54
C GLY A 302 -14.30 8.58 -8.32
N ASP A 303 -14.35 9.01 -9.58
CA ASP A 303 -15.40 8.62 -10.52
C ASP A 303 -14.98 8.92 -11.97
N ALA A 304 -15.72 8.38 -12.92
CA ALA A 304 -15.74 8.88 -14.29
C ALA A 304 -16.38 10.27 -14.30
N LEU A 305 -15.75 11.21 -15.01
CA LEU A 305 -16.21 12.61 -15.08
C LEU A 305 -17.08 12.92 -16.30
N ASN A 306 -17.25 11.95 -17.20
CA ASN A 306 -18.06 12.09 -18.40
C ASN A 306 -18.82 10.80 -18.73
N ASP A 307 -19.93 10.92 -19.46
CA ASP A 307 -20.82 9.81 -19.81
C ASP A 307 -20.14 8.72 -20.68
N ASP A 308 -19.12 9.11 -21.45
CA ASP A 308 -18.39 8.19 -22.33
C ASP A 308 -17.30 7.38 -21.58
N ASN A 309 -17.13 7.60 -20.27
CA ASN A 309 -16.09 6.97 -19.45
C ASN A 309 -14.68 7.12 -20.06
N THR A 310 -14.38 8.29 -20.63
CA THR A 310 -13.06 8.60 -21.18
C THR A 310 -12.24 9.53 -20.31
N VAL A 311 -12.84 10.15 -19.31
CA VAL A 311 -12.15 10.99 -18.32
C VAL A 311 -12.53 10.52 -16.92
N ALA A 312 -11.54 10.26 -16.10
CA ALA A 312 -11.73 9.91 -14.69
C ALA A 312 -10.98 10.89 -13.77
N GLY A 313 -11.54 11.11 -12.58
CA GLY A 313 -10.94 11.94 -11.54
C GLY A 313 -10.76 11.18 -10.23
N ARG A 314 -9.73 11.56 -9.45
CA ARG A 314 -9.53 11.09 -8.09
C ARG A 314 -9.10 12.25 -7.21
N PHE A 315 -9.62 12.29 -6.01
CA PHE A 315 -9.20 13.19 -4.95
C PHE A 315 -8.90 12.41 -3.68
N THR A 316 -7.70 12.61 -3.13
CA THR A 316 -7.24 11.96 -1.91
C THR A 316 -6.71 13.03 -0.96
N ALA A 317 -7.11 13.00 0.30
CA ALA A 317 -6.60 13.93 1.31
C ALA A 317 -6.48 13.25 2.67
N LYS A 318 -5.44 13.59 3.43
CA LYS A 318 -5.22 13.14 4.81
C LYS A 318 -4.79 14.31 5.68
N MET A 319 -5.22 14.30 6.93
CA MET A 319 -4.78 15.23 7.96
C MET A 319 -4.55 14.45 9.25
N GLN A 320 -3.37 14.62 9.82
CA GLN A 320 -2.96 14.04 11.08
C GLN A 320 -2.51 15.14 12.03
N ASN A 321 -2.89 15.02 13.30
CA ASN A 321 -2.28 15.70 14.43
C ASN A 321 -1.94 14.64 15.46
N SER A 322 -0.68 14.62 15.91
CA SER A 322 -0.18 13.60 16.82
C SER A 322 1.01 14.11 17.60
N ASP A 323 1.18 13.58 18.79
CA ASP A 323 2.46 13.59 19.51
C ASP A 323 3.16 12.24 19.34
N ARG A 324 4.33 12.07 19.96
CA ARG A 324 5.07 10.81 20.03
C ARG A 324 5.22 10.39 21.51
N GLU A 325 5.91 9.29 21.79
CA GLU A 325 6.06 8.74 23.13
C GLU A 325 6.88 9.62 24.09
N TYR A 326 7.56 10.68 23.60
CA TYR A 326 8.40 11.56 24.42
C TYR A 326 7.83 12.98 24.52
N ASP A 327 8.16 13.64 25.62
CA ASP A 327 7.71 15.02 25.90
C ASP A 327 8.17 16.01 24.82
N HIS A 328 7.43 17.07 24.63
CA HIS A 328 7.71 18.11 23.62
C HIS A 328 7.76 17.60 22.18
N SER A 329 7.16 16.46 21.91
CA SER A 329 7.06 15.90 20.59
C SER A 329 5.93 16.50 19.76
N GLN A 330 6.00 16.33 18.46
CA GLN A 330 4.99 16.66 17.47
C GLN A 330 5.17 15.75 16.26
N ASP A 331 4.06 15.32 15.62
CA ASP A 331 4.05 14.53 14.38
C ASP A 331 2.80 14.86 13.56
N ASP A 332 2.73 16.10 13.07
CA ASP A 332 1.60 16.61 12.30
C ASP A 332 1.84 16.43 10.80
N GLU A 333 0.82 15.97 10.08
CA GLU A 333 0.89 15.80 8.63
C GLU A 333 -0.36 16.32 7.94
N ARG A 334 -0.17 16.87 6.74
CA ARG A 334 -1.23 17.27 5.80
C ARG A 334 -0.83 16.81 4.41
N PHE A 335 -1.67 15.98 3.83
CA PHE A 335 -1.49 15.45 2.49
C PHE A 335 -2.73 15.71 1.64
N VAL A 336 -2.54 16.18 0.41
CA VAL A 336 -3.59 16.35 -0.59
C VAL A 336 -3.08 15.92 -1.95
N MET A 337 -3.86 15.14 -2.68
CA MET A 337 -3.55 14.68 -4.02
C MET A 337 -4.79 14.77 -4.91
N GLY A 338 -4.63 15.28 -6.12
CA GLY A 338 -5.64 15.29 -7.17
C GLY A 338 -5.11 14.70 -8.45
N GLY A 339 -5.89 13.85 -9.11
CA GLY A 339 -5.51 13.21 -10.36
C GLY A 339 -6.62 13.26 -11.41
N LEU A 340 -6.22 13.33 -12.69
CA LEU A 340 -7.08 13.20 -13.85
C LEU A 340 -6.48 12.19 -14.81
N THR A 341 -7.27 11.23 -15.29
CA THR A 341 -6.92 10.31 -16.36
C THR A 341 -7.82 10.56 -17.57
N TRP A 342 -7.22 10.72 -18.73
CA TRP A 342 -7.88 10.76 -20.01
C TRP A 342 -7.53 9.50 -20.82
N ALA A 343 -8.53 8.69 -21.14
CA ALA A 343 -8.40 7.46 -21.90
C ALA A 343 -9.43 7.46 -23.05
N PRO A 344 -9.13 8.16 -24.17
CA PRO A 344 -10.07 8.28 -25.29
C PRO A 344 -10.35 6.96 -26.00
N THR A 345 -9.47 5.98 -25.85
CA THR A 345 -9.59 4.62 -26.39
C THR A 345 -9.02 3.61 -25.41
N ASP A 346 -9.27 2.33 -25.63
CA ASP A 346 -8.67 1.25 -24.84
C ASP A 346 -7.15 1.13 -25.03
N TYR A 347 -6.59 1.81 -26.01
CA TYR A 347 -5.17 1.79 -26.38
C TYR A 347 -4.37 2.98 -25.88
N THR A 348 -5.04 4.05 -25.43
CA THR A 348 -4.36 5.29 -25.05
C THR A 348 -4.84 5.77 -23.70
N SER A 349 -3.91 6.07 -22.80
CA SER A 349 -4.18 6.81 -21.57
C SER A 349 -3.14 7.86 -21.31
N ALA A 350 -3.57 8.95 -20.71
CA ALA A 350 -2.73 9.98 -20.14
C ALA A 350 -3.26 10.35 -18.77
N THR A 351 -2.41 10.29 -17.75
CA THR A 351 -2.75 10.66 -16.37
C THR A 351 -1.87 11.81 -15.91
N MET A 352 -2.47 12.75 -15.20
CA MET A 352 -1.79 13.83 -14.51
C MET A 352 -2.19 13.83 -13.04
N ILE A 353 -1.20 13.92 -12.15
CA ILE A 353 -1.39 13.94 -10.70
C ILE A 353 -0.62 15.12 -10.12
N VAL A 354 -1.26 15.86 -9.24
CA VAL A 354 -0.65 16.89 -8.41
C VAL A 354 -0.78 16.45 -6.97
N ASP A 355 0.30 16.48 -6.21
CA ASP A 355 0.29 16.20 -4.78
C ASP A 355 1.04 17.26 -3.98
N TYR A 356 0.56 17.46 -2.75
CA TYR A 356 1.13 18.34 -1.75
C TYR A 356 1.24 17.60 -0.43
N LEU A 357 2.42 17.62 0.18
CA LEU A 357 2.71 17.06 1.49
C LEU A 357 3.33 18.13 2.36
N LYS A 358 2.84 18.27 3.58
CA LYS A 358 3.44 19.09 4.62
C LYS A 358 3.50 18.32 5.92
N THR A 359 4.68 18.22 6.50
CA THR A 359 4.89 17.65 7.82
C THR A 359 5.50 18.68 8.75
N ASN A 360 5.11 18.63 10.01
CA ASN A 360 5.73 19.37 11.10
C ASN A 360 5.96 18.36 12.22
N SER A 361 7.20 18.02 12.50
CA SER A 361 7.52 16.98 13.46
C SER A 361 8.69 17.36 14.37
N SER A 362 8.89 16.59 15.43
CA SER A 362 10.09 16.62 16.25
C SER A 362 10.93 15.39 15.88
N PRO A 363 12.22 15.55 15.48
CA PRO A 363 13.00 14.44 14.93
C PRO A 363 13.20 13.29 15.93
N ASN A 364 13.52 13.60 17.19
CA ASN A 364 13.54 12.65 18.31
C ASN A 364 13.75 13.38 19.65
N SER A 365 13.86 12.63 20.75
CA SER A 365 14.02 13.15 22.13
C SER A 365 15.39 13.79 22.44
N GLY A 366 16.32 13.83 21.52
CA GLY A 366 17.70 14.29 21.77
C GLY A 366 18.65 13.16 22.22
N GLY A 367 18.19 11.91 22.20
CA GLY A 367 18.92 10.74 22.71
C GLY A 367 18.74 10.55 24.21
N TYR A 368 19.30 9.46 24.75
CA TYR A 368 19.23 9.12 26.15
C TYR A 368 20.64 9.02 26.78
N PRO A 369 20.81 9.38 28.08
CA PRO A 369 22.05 9.16 28.75
C PRO A 369 22.43 7.67 28.81
N LEU A 370 23.74 7.37 28.83
CA LEU A 370 24.27 6.01 28.66
C LEU A 370 24.62 5.29 29.98
N ASP A 371 24.37 5.91 31.13
CA ASP A 371 24.78 5.38 32.46
C ASP A 371 23.74 4.45 33.10
N LYS A 372 22.48 4.58 32.75
CA LYS A 372 21.36 3.74 33.22
C LYS A 372 20.21 3.82 32.23
N GLU A 373 19.15 3.07 32.49
CA GLU A 373 17.89 3.19 31.77
C GLU A 373 17.10 4.42 32.26
N TYR A 374 16.53 5.17 31.32
CA TYR A 374 15.71 6.36 31.55
C TYR A 374 14.30 6.14 30.99
N ASP A 375 13.36 6.99 31.42
CA ASP A 375 11.99 6.92 30.91
C ASP A 375 11.97 7.29 29.42
N ARG A 376 11.14 6.60 28.65
CA ARG A 376 11.01 6.87 27.21
C ARG A 376 10.35 8.20 26.92
N SER A 377 9.58 8.74 27.88
CA SER A 377 8.98 10.06 27.79
C SER A 377 9.97 11.20 28.00
N ASP A 378 11.18 10.94 28.53
CA ASP A 378 12.17 11.97 28.79
C ASP A 378 12.64 12.64 27.50
N PHE A 379 12.80 13.97 27.55
CA PHE A 379 13.26 14.78 26.43
C PHE A 379 14.57 15.51 26.80
N TYR A 380 15.62 15.22 26.09
CA TYR A 380 16.96 15.78 26.33
C TYR A 380 17.41 16.75 25.23
N GLY A 381 16.61 16.96 24.22
CA GLY A 381 16.81 17.96 23.18
C GLY A 381 16.54 19.39 23.66
N GLU A 382 16.20 20.26 22.74
CA GLU A 382 15.82 21.65 23.00
C GLU A 382 14.43 21.90 22.41
N PRO A 383 13.36 22.05 23.22
CA PRO A 383 11.97 22.16 22.71
C PRO A 383 11.76 23.27 21.69
N SER A 384 12.56 24.33 21.76
CA SER A 384 12.47 25.45 20.82
C SER A 384 13.30 25.24 19.54
N TYR A 385 14.06 24.14 19.46
CA TYR A 385 15.00 23.92 18.36
C TYR A 385 14.93 22.49 17.75
N ASN A 386 14.29 21.52 18.42
CA ASN A 386 14.07 20.21 17.83
C ASN A 386 12.79 20.25 16.99
N PHE A 387 12.97 20.49 15.70
CA PHE A 387 11.89 20.56 14.72
C PHE A 387 12.33 19.97 13.38
N HIS A 388 11.38 19.45 12.64
CA HIS A 388 11.54 19.01 11.25
C HIS A 388 10.29 19.42 10.46
N ASP A 389 10.42 20.48 9.70
CA ASP A 389 9.36 21.07 8.90
C ASP A 389 9.65 20.78 7.42
N VAL A 390 8.83 19.96 6.79
CA VAL A 390 8.94 19.59 5.37
C VAL A 390 7.74 20.07 4.60
N GLU A 391 7.96 20.61 3.41
CA GLU A 391 6.91 20.95 2.47
C GLU A 391 7.32 20.51 1.06
N ARG A 392 6.50 19.64 0.43
CA ARG A 392 6.75 19.15 -0.92
C ARG A 392 5.53 19.34 -1.80
N THR A 393 5.74 19.87 -2.99
CA THR A 393 4.77 19.86 -4.09
C THR A 393 5.31 19.04 -5.25
N SER A 394 4.49 18.17 -5.83
CA SER A 394 4.87 17.40 -7.02
C SER A 394 3.80 17.45 -8.10
N LEU A 395 4.27 17.47 -9.35
CA LEU A 395 3.44 17.25 -10.53
C LEU A 395 3.98 16.02 -11.26
N SER A 396 3.13 15.01 -11.43
CA SER A 396 3.48 13.79 -12.13
C SER A 396 2.57 13.60 -13.34
N GLY A 397 3.11 13.00 -14.40
CA GLY A 397 2.35 12.63 -15.58
C GLY A 397 2.82 11.29 -16.14
N ASN A 398 1.87 10.49 -16.61
CA ASN A 398 2.18 9.27 -17.35
C ASN A 398 1.35 9.19 -18.62
N ILE A 399 1.92 8.61 -19.66
CA ILE A 399 1.26 8.37 -20.94
C ILE A 399 1.57 6.93 -21.34
N THR A 400 0.54 6.20 -21.76
CA THR A 400 0.66 4.87 -22.36
C THR A 400 -0.11 4.86 -23.66
N HIS A 401 0.51 4.33 -24.72
CA HIS A 401 -0.13 4.11 -26.00
C HIS A 401 0.26 2.74 -26.57
N ASP A 402 -0.72 1.88 -26.77
CA ASP A 402 -0.58 0.60 -27.47
C ASP A 402 -0.92 0.81 -28.95
N PHE A 403 0.00 0.47 -29.84
CA PHE A 403 -0.18 0.61 -31.29
C PHE A 403 -0.95 -0.56 -31.92
N ASP A 404 -1.41 -1.54 -31.11
CA ASP A 404 -2.12 -2.75 -31.56
C ASP A 404 -1.35 -3.60 -32.59
N ASN A 405 -0.04 -3.50 -32.58
CA ASN A 405 0.88 -4.21 -33.48
C ASN A 405 2.11 -4.79 -32.78
N GLY A 406 2.01 -4.91 -31.43
CA GLY A 406 3.09 -5.37 -30.55
C GLY A 406 3.97 -4.25 -30.01
N PHE A 407 3.83 -3.01 -30.49
CA PHE A 407 4.52 -1.85 -29.91
C PHE A 407 3.67 -1.19 -28.84
N VAL A 408 4.30 -0.86 -27.70
CA VAL A 408 3.70 -0.06 -26.62
C VAL A 408 4.67 1.05 -26.24
N LEU A 409 4.21 2.30 -26.30
CA LEU A 409 4.94 3.48 -25.86
C LEU A 409 4.51 3.84 -24.45
N ARG A 410 5.48 4.08 -23.55
CA ARG A 410 5.24 4.59 -22.19
C ARG A 410 6.15 5.76 -21.88
N SER A 411 5.63 6.72 -21.15
CA SER A 411 6.40 7.83 -20.63
C SER A 411 5.92 8.18 -19.23
N ASN A 412 6.84 8.35 -18.29
CA ASN A 412 6.59 8.90 -16.96
C ASN A 412 7.41 10.15 -16.79
N LEU A 413 6.81 11.19 -16.23
CA LEU A 413 7.43 12.47 -15.94
C LEU A 413 7.07 12.88 -14.52
N ARG A 414 8.01 13.49 -13.81
CA ARG A 414 7.78 14.07 -12.48
C ARG A 414 8.62 15.31 -12.27
N TYR A 415 8.00 16.36 -11.77
CA TYR A 415 8.66 17.53 -11.22
C TYR A 415 8.27 17.67 -9.75
N SER A 416 9.22 17.93 -8.88
CA SER A 416 8.99 18.10 -7.45
C SER A 416 9.82 19.25 -6.91
N GLU A 417 9.22 20.05 -6.04
CA GLU A 417 9.86 21.07 -5.23
C GLU A 417 9.76 20.67 -3.76
N LEU A 418 10.84 20.85 -3.01
CA LEU A 418 10.98 20.49 -1.61
C LEU A 418 11.62 21.63 -0.85
N THR A 419 11.03 21.99 0.28
CA THR A 419 11.65 22.79 1.35
C THR A 419 11.74 21.92 2.60
N ASP A 420 12.93 21.84 3.19
CA ASP A 420 13.24 21.03 4.37
C ASP A 420 14.00 21.87 5.39
N ASN A 421 13.35 22.15 6.52
CA ASN A 421 13.93 22.89 7.64
C ASN A 421 14.06 21.95 8.83
N TYR A 422 15.29 21.72 9.26
CA TYR A 422 15.62 20.78 10.31
C TYR A 422 16.45 21.44 11.40
N GLY A 423 16.06 21.23 12.64
CA GLY A 423 16.81 21.63 13.84
C GLY A 423 16.83 20.50 14.86
N TYR A 424 17.99 20.21 15.41
CA TYR A 424 18.18 19.09 16.30
C TYR A 424 19.25 19.37 17.34
N VAL A 425 18.89 19.31 18.61
CA VAL A 425 19.83 19.30 19.75
C VAL A 425 19.84 17.91 20.35
N TYR A 426 21.00 17.36 20.57
CA TYR A 426 21.16 16.01 21.07
C TYR A 426 22.31 15.86 22.06
N LEU A 427 22.23 14.83 22.90
CA LEU A 427 23.25 14.48 23.91
C LEU A 427 24.53 13.98 23.25
N SER A 428 25.66 14.40 23.79
CA SER A 428 26.96 13.78 23.54
C SER A 428 27.43 13.11 24.82
N ASP A 429 26.93 11.91 25.08
CA ASP A 429 27.24 11.17 26.31
C ASP A 429 28.22 10.03 26.09
N SER A 430 28.80 9.54 27.17
CA SER A 430 29.69 8.39 27.21
C SER A 430 29.38 7.56 28.46
N ALA A 431 29.42 6.25 28.31
CA ALA A 431 29.28 5.33 29.45
C ALA A 431 30.33 5.53 30.54
N SER A 432 31.42 6.25 30.25
CA SER A 432 32.47 6.63 31.22
C SER A 432 32.29 8.02 31.83
N ARG A 433 31.15 8.69 31.57
CA ARG A 433 30.84 10.02 32.13
C ARG A 433 30.94 10.03 33.66
N VAL A 434 31.48 11.10 34.17
CA VAL A 434 31.54 11.38 35.63
C VAL A 434 30.72 12.64 35.90
N GLY A 435 29.73 12.52 36.81
CA GLY A 435 28.82 13.61 37.14
C GLY A 435 27.53 13.60 36.32
N THR A 436 26.72 14.63 36.50
CA THR A 436 25.34 14.71 35.94
C THR A 436 25.22 15.65 34.73
N SER A 437 26.26 16.46 34.49
CA SER A 437 26.26 17.39 33.35
C SER A 437 26.67 16.69 32.06
N ILE A 438 25.80 16.75 31.02
CA ILE A 438 26.04 16.17 29.71
C ILE A 438 26.16 17.27 28.65
N PRO A 439 27.28 17.30 27.89
CA PRO A 439 27.36 18.18 26.72
C PRO A 439 26.29 17.86 25.68
N ARG A 440 25.81 18.89 24.99
CA ARG A 440 24.92 18.75 23.85
C ARG A 440 25.49 19.41 22.60
N TYR A 441 25.17 18.86 21.46
CA TYR A 441 25.43 19.46 20.16
C TYR A 441 24.13 19.90 19.50
N LEU A 442 24.21 20.91 18.67
CA LEU A 442 23.14 21.31 17.79
C LEU A 442 23.53 21.07 16.33
N LEU A 443 22.58 20.62 15.56
CA LEU A 443 22.63 20.51 14.11
C LEU A 443 21.41 21.22 13.55
N GLY A 444 21.59 22.05 12.53
CA GLY A 444 20.49 22.67 11.79
C GLY A 444 20.76 22.63 10.31
N THR A 445 19.73 22.39 9.53
CA THR A 445 19.75 22.49 8.07
C THR A 445 18.54 23.27 7.58
N ASP A 446 18.76 24.08 6.54
CA ASP A 446 17.77 24.79 5.76
C ASP A 446 18.07 24.44 4.31
N SER A 447 17.18 23.70 3.66
CA SER A 447 17.40 23.10 2.36
C SER A 447 16.21 23.33 1.44
N ASP A 448 16.50 23.82 0.25
CA ASP A 448 15.57 23.85 -0.89
C ASP A 448 16.09 22.90 -1.97
N ALA A 449 15.22 22.09 -2.54
CA ALA A 449 15.56 21.21 -3.65
C ALA A 449 14.45 21.20 -4.70
N ASP A 450 14.88 21.14 -5.95
CA ASP A 450 13.99 20.84 -7.09
C ASP A 450 14.53 19.66 -7.88
N GLN A 451 13.63 18.84 -8.38
CA GLN A 451 13.98 17.66 -9.16
C GLN A 451 13.00 17.47 -10.32
N PHE A 452 13.55 17.36 -11.51
CA PHE A 452 12.84 16.86 -12.68
C PHE A 452 13.40 15.51 -13.09
N ASN A 453 12.55 14.52 -13.24
CA ASN A 453 12.92 13.24 -13.82
C ASN A 453 11.82 12.72 -14.76
N GLY A 454 12.25 11.94 -15.75
CA GLY A 454 11.34 11.36 -16.69
C GLY A 454 11.97 10.29 -17.53
N ASN A 455 11.14 9.43 -18.10
CA ASN A 455 11.56 8.41 -19.03
C ASN A 455 10.61 8.31 -20.21
N LEU A 456 11.14 7.79 -21.31
CA LEU A 456 10.39 7.42 -22.51
C LEU A 456 10.84 6.02 -22.89
N MET A 457 9.89 5.10 -22.99
CA MET A 457 10.14 3.67 -23.22
C MET A 457 9.27 3.16 -24.36
N LEU A 458 9.89 2.41 -25.28
CA LEU A 458 9.20 1.66 -26.32
C LEU A 458 9.42 0.18 -26.08
N GLN A 459 8.32 -0.55 -25.86
CA GLN A 459 8.30 -1.99 -25.75
C GLN A 459 7.84 -2.58 -27.08
N TYR A 460 8.43 -3.71 -27.46
CA TYR A 460 7.98 -4.51 -28.59
C TYR A 460 7.84 -5.96 -28.16
N ASP A 461 6.61 -6.47 -28.25
CA ASP A 461 6.25 -7.85 -27.94
C ASP A 461 6.03 -8.60 -29.24
N ALA A 462 6.80 -9.68 -29.44
CA ALA A 462 6.71 -10.52 -30.60
C ALA A 462 6.61 -11.99 -30.19
N ARG A 463 5.78 -12.73 -30.90
CA ARG A 463 5.64 -14.18 -30.74
C ARG A 463 6.16 -14.88 -31.97
N PHE A 464 7.14 -15.73 -31.75
CA PHE A 464 7.65 -16.69 -32.73
C PHE A 464 7.13 -18.08 -32.36
N GLU A 465 7.19 -19.06 -33.25
CA GLU A 465 6.58 -20.39 -33.05
C GLU A 465 6.81 -21.02 -31.65
N HIS A 466 7.96 -20.76 -31.03
CA HIS A 466 8.34 -21.36 -29.74
C HIS A 466 8.94 -20.35 -28.76
N ILE A 467 8.95 -19.06 -29.09
CA ILE A 467 9.60 -18.02 -28.30
C ILE A 467 8.67 -16.83 -28.21
N ASP A 468 8.33 -16.42 -26.98
CA ASP A 468 7.76 -15.13 -26.69
C ASP A 468 8.90 -14.16 -26.36
N SER A 469 8.98 -13.06 -27.08
CA SER A 469 10.03 -12.05 -26.94
C SER A 469 9.41 -10.72 -26.52
N SER A 470 9.93 -10.14 -25.46
CA SER A 470 9.62 -8.75 -25.09
C SER A 470 10.91 -7.95 -25.07
N THR A 471 10.97 -6.91 -25.88
CA THR A 471 12.15 -6.04 -26.03
C THR A 471 11.77 -4.64 -25.57
N LEU A 472 12.52 -4.08 -24.63
CA LEU A 472 12.33 -2.74 -24.12
C LEU A 472 13.54 -1.87 -24.48
N VAL A 473 13.27 -0.69 -25.05
CA VAL A 473 14.26 0.35 -25.31
C VAL A 473 13.76 1.66 -24.74
N GLY A 474 14.60 2.40 -24.06
CA GLY A 474 14.17 3.66 -23.47
C GLY A 474 15.32 4.60 -23.17
N VAL A 475 14.94 5.81 -22.83
CA VAL A 475 15.82 6.87 -22.32
C VAL A 475 15.24 7.40 -21.02
N GLU A 476 16.13 7.76 -20.11
CA GLU A 476 15.77 8.38 -18.84
C GLU A 476 16.62 9.64 -18.64
N TYR A 477 15.99 10.67 -18.11
CA TYR A 477 16.64 11.93 -17.79
C TYR A 477 16.31 12.32 -16.35
N LEU A 478 17.33 12.73 -15.62
CA LEU A 478 17.23 13.25 -14.26
C LEU A 478 18.01 14.55 -14.19
N ASP A 479 17.38 15.60 -13.68
CA ASP A 479 18.00 16.84 -13.27
C ASP A 479 17.55 17.17 -11.85
N SER A 480 18.51 17.47 -10.98
CA SER A 480 18.24 17.78 -9.58
C SER A 480 19.15 18.89 -9.12
N SER A 481 18.57 19.87 -8.48
CA SER A 481 19.27 21.00 -7.87
C SER A 481 18.91 21.07 -6.39
N SER A 482 19.90 21.33 -5.55
CA SER A 482 19.66 21.56 -4.13
C SER A 482 20.56 22.67 -3.60
N LYS A 483 20.00 23.43 -2.66
CA LYS A 483 20.73 24.42 -1.86
C LYS A 483 20.54 24.04 -0.41
N GLU A 484 21.63 23.90 0.30
CA GLU A 484 21.63 23.58 1.73
C GLU A 484 22.51 24.55 2.49
N SER A 485 21.98 25.05 3.57
CA SER A 485 22.73 25.80 4.58
C SER A 485 22.69 24.99 5.88
N SER A 486 23.83 24.65 6.43
CA SER A 486 23.89 23.86 7.64
C SER A 486 24.70 24.56 8.73
N VAL A 487 24.32 24.32 9.97
CA VAL A 487 25.05 24.75 11.17
C VAL A 487 25.27 23.54 12.07
N TYR A 488 26.50 23.47 12.61
CA TYR A 488 26.85 22.48 13.63
C TYR A 488 27.66 23.19 14.72
N ASP A 489 27.15 23.15 15.96
CA ASP A 489 27.78 23.86 17.09
C ASP A 489 27.49 23.15 18.43
N LEU A 490 28.05 23.67 19.50
CA LEU A 490 27.75 23.25 20.86
C LEU A 490 26.46 23.92 21.35
N ALA A 491 25.58 23.13 21.91
CA ALA A 491 24.46 23.62 22.70
C ALA A 491 24.78 23.68 24.17
N SER A 492 23.96 24.37 24.95
CA SER A 492 24.12 24.39 26.42
C SER A 492 24.05 22.96 26.98
N PRO A 493 24.96 22.57 27.88
CA PRO A 493 24.88 21.26 28.52
C PRO A 493 23.61 21.13 29.35
N ILE A 494 23.16 19.89 29.53
CA ILE A 494 22.00 19.56 30.37
C ILE A 494 22.47 18.86 31.65
N ASP A 495 21.79 19.14 32.75
CA ASP A 495 21.99 18.43 34.03
C ASP A 495 20.88 17.41 34.23
N ILE A 496 21.24 16.14 34.39
CA ILE A 496 20.34 14.99 34.54
C ILE A 496 20.27 14.49 36.00
N ALA A 497 20.56 15.38 36.98
CA ALA A 497 20.59 15.05 38.43
C ALA A 497 19.21 14.62 38.96
#